data_dd5b71b5ab25963057dc613db7c9ba6b
#
_entry.id   dd5b71b5ab25963057dc613db7c9ba6b
#
_cell.length_a   1.000
_cell.length_b   1.000
_cell.length_c   1.000
_cell.angle_alpha   90.00
_cell.angle_beta   90.00
_cell.angle_gamma   90.00
#
_symmetry.space_group_name_H-M   'P 1'
#
loop_
_entity.id
_entity.type
_entity.pdbx_description
1 polymer ?
#
loop_
_entity_poly.entity_id
_entity_poly.type
_entity_poly.pdbx_seq_one_letter_code
_entity_poly.pdbx_strand_id
1 'polypeptide(L)'
;MEIIRYYQTENPCFKAGRKIKPSGIVVHSTGANNPYLKRYVGPDDGILGKNQYGNHWNKASANKCMHAFIGKAADGSMKIYQTLPWDYRCWGVGSGKKGSYNATHIQFEICEDGLTDAAYY
;
A
#
# COMPACT_ATOMS: atom_id res chain seq x y z
N MET A 1 -11.98 11.49 6.21
CA MET A 1 -10.58 11.09 6.40
C MET A 1 -9.79 11.56 5.20
N GLU A 2 -8.72 12.29 5.43
CA GLU A 2 -7.88 12.85 4.38
C GLU A 2 -6.94 11.80 3.81
N ILE A 3 -6.65 11.87 2.50
CA ILE A 3 -5.63 11.02 1.88
C ILE A 3 -4.31 11.76 1.89
N ILE A 4 -3.30 11.16 2.52
CA ILE A 4 -1.94 11.70 2.58
C ILE A 4 -1.15 11.11 1.42
N ARG A 5 -0.59 11.98 0.57
CA ARG A 5 0.24 11.55 -0.55
C ARG A 5 1.66 11.28 -0.07
N TYR A 6 2.13 10.05 -0.27
CA TYR A 6 3.47 9.63 0.11
C TYR A 6 3.97 8.58 -0.87
N TYR A 7 4.43 9.02 -2.02
CA TYR A 7 4.87 8.10 -3.08
C TYR A 7 6.11 7.33 -2.67
N GLN A 8 6.09 6.02 -2.93
CA GLN A 8 7.21 5.11 -2.63
C GLN A 8 8.25 5.19 -3.74
N THR A 9 8.95 6.31 -3.83
CA THR A 9 9.84 6.65 -4.94
C THR A 9 11.05 5.71 -5.06
N GLU A 10 11.43 5.01 -3.99
CA GLU A 10 12.52 4.03 -4.01
C GLU A 10 12.06 2.64 -4.44
N ASN A 11 10.76 2.40 -4.51
CA ASN A 11 10.20 1.13 -4.93
C ASN A 11 10.37 0.93 -6.44
N PRO A 12 10.86 -0.24 -6.90
CA PRO A 12 11.05 -0.50 -8.34
C PRO A 12 9.79 -0.33 -9.18
N CYS A 13 8.62 -0.61 -8.62
CA CYS A 13 7.33 -0.44 -9.29
C CYS A 13 7.07 1.04 -9.63
N PHE A 14 7.37 1.95 -8.69
CA PHE A 14 7.29 3.39 -8.94
C PHE A 14 8.30 3.80 -10.01
N LYS A 15 9.54 3.32 -9.90
CA LYS A 15 10.61 3.66 -10.85
C LYS A 15 10.30 3.16 -12.27
N ALA A 16 9.60 2.04 -12.40
CA ALA A 16 9.16 1.52 -13.69
C ALA A 16 8.17 2.47 -14.38
N GLY A 17 7.35 3.17 -13.59
CA GLY A 17 6.48 4.25 -14.08
C GLY A 17 5.48 3.82 -15.16
N ARG A 18 5.09 2.54 -15.20
CA ARG A 18 4.14 2.05 -16.20
C ARG A 18 2.75 2.58 -15.90
N LYS A 19 2.05 3.00 -16.95
CA LYS A 19 0.73 3.60 -16.84
C LYS A 19 -0.38 2.59 -17.06
N ILE A 20 -1.50 2.81 -16.38
CA ILE A 20 -2.74 2.08 -16.61
C ILE A 20 -3.89 3.08 -16.80
N LYS A 21 -4.99 2.58 -17.32
CA LYS A 21 -6.26 3.30 -17.36
C LYS A 21 -7.18 2.57 -16.37
N PRO A 22 -7.38 3.07 -15.15
CA PRO A 22 -8.11 2.33 -14.13
C PRO A 22 -9.54 2.02 -14.54
N SER A 23 -9.95 0.76 -14.36
CA SER A 23 -11.32 0.29 -14.66
C SER A 23 -12.00 -0.37 -13.47
N GLY A 24 -11.32 -0.43 -12.31
CA GLY A 24 -11.89 -1.01 -11.11
C GLY A 24 -10.95 -0.90 -9.92
N ILE A 25 -11.35 -1.47 -8.80
CA ILE A 25 -10.62 -1.43 -7.53
C ILE A 25 -10.51 -2.84 -6.96
N VAL A 26 -9.31 -3.22 -6.50
CA VAL A 26 -9.07 -4.45 -5.75
C VAL A 26 -8.67 -4.08 -4.33
N VAL A 27 -9.30 -4.71 -3.35
CA VAL A 27 -9.03 -4.53 -1.93
C VAL A 27 -8.26 -5.74 -1.42
N HIS A 28 -7.14 -5.49 -0.73
CA HIS A 28 -6.33 -6.53 -0.10
C HIS A 28 -6.29 -6.35 1.41
N SER A 29 -5.99 -7.44 2.12
CA SER A 29 -5.51 -7.40 3.49
C SER A 29 -4.00 -7.65 3.46
N THR A 30 -3.24 -6.96 4.33
CA THR A 30 -1.78 -7.10 4.35
C THR A 30 -1.29 -8.49 4.74
N GLY A 31 -2.09 -9.25 5.49
CA GLY A 31 -1.74 -10.60 5.94
C GLY A 31 -0.63 -10.64 6.99
N ALA A 32 -0.07 -9.51 7.37
CA ALA A 32 1.07 -9.44 8.28
C ALA A 32 0.68 -9.22 9.75
N ASN A 33 -0.60 -9.11 10.04
CA ASN A 33 -1.14 -8.84 11.39
C ASN A 33 -0.46 -7.65 12.07
N ASN A 34 -0.25 -6.58 11.34
CA ASN A 34 0.33 -5.34 11.83
C ASN A 34 -0.53 -4.17 11.36
N PRO A 35 -1.23 -3.47 12.28
CA PRO A 35 -2.15 -2.39 11.89
C PRO A 35 -1.46 -1.08 11.55
N TYR A 36 -0.15 -0.96 11.78
CA TYR A 36 0.56 0.31 11.62
C TYR A 36 1.09 0.52 10.23
N LEU A 37 0.79 1.67 9.67
CA LEU A 37 1.22 2.08 8.33
C LEU A 37 2.74 2.11 8.16
N LYS A 38 3.49 2.39 9.21
CA LYS A 38 4.96 2.42 9.18
C LYS A 38 5.59 1.10 8.74
N ARG A 39 4.87 -0.03 8.90
CA ARG A 39 5.35 -1.34 8.46
C ARG A 39 5.44 -1.41 6.93
N TYR A 40 4.62 -0.63 6.22
CA TYR A 40 4.45 -0.79 4.78
C TYR A 40 4.84 0.44 3.97
N VAL A 41 4.60 1.65 4.49
CA VAL A 41 4.60 2.86 3.66
C VAL A 41 6.02 3.39 3.40
N GLY A 42 6.81 3.62 4.43
CA GLY A 42 8.14 4.19 4.26
C GLY A 42 8.71 4.79 5.52
N PRO A 43 9.80 5.56 5.38
CA PRO A 43 10.41 6.29 6.51
C PRO A 43 9.43 7.24 7.18
N ASP A 44 9.71 7.55 8.44
CA ASP A 44 8.88 8.45 9.24
C ASP A 44 8.76 9.83 8.59
N ASP A 45 7.51 10.29 8.47
CA ASP A 45 7.18 11.63 7.96
C ASP A 45 6.64 12.56 9.07
N GLY A 46 6.79 12.17 10.34
CA GLY A 46 6.23 12.87 11.48
C GLY A 46 4.85 12.35 11.90
N ILE A 47 4.23 11.51 11.10
CA ILE A 47 2.90 10.91 11.34
C ILE A 47 3.00 9.39 11.47
N LEU A 48 3.77 8.77 10.57
CA LEU A 48 3.92 7.32 10.52
C LEU A 48 4.58 6.72 11.76
N GLY A 49 5.58 7.39 12.29
CA GLY A 49 6.48 6.86 13.30
C GLY A 49 7.65 6.11 12.67
N LYS A 50 8.68 5.84 13.49
CA LYS A 50 9.90 5.19 13.03
C LYS A 50 9.67 3.69 12.83
N ASN A 51 10.05 3.16 11.66
CA ASN A 51 10.16 1.73 11.42
C ASN A 51 11.59 1.30 11.68
N GLN A 52 11.84 0.79 12.89
CA GLN A 52 13.19 0.44 13.35
C GLN A 52 13.80 -0.77 12.61
N TYR A 53 12.97 -1.55 11.93
CA TYR A 53 13.44 -2.73 11.18
C TYR A 53 13.67 -2.42 9.70
N GLY A 54 13.27 -1.24 9.23
CA GLY A 54 13.40 -0.85 7.84
C GLY A 54 12.68 -1.78 6.86
N ASN A 55 11.61 -2.44 7.29
CA ASN A 55 10.90 -3.44 6.49
C ASN A 55 9.67 -2.89 5.76
N HIS A 56 9.62 -1.58 5.54
CA HIS A 56 8.62 -0.94 4.68
C HIS A 56 8.94 -1.19 3.19
N TRP A 57 7.99 -0.83 2.33
CA TRP A 57 8.09 -1.12 0.89
C TRP A 57 8.69 0.00 0.05
N ASN A 58 9.11 1.11 0.66
CA ASN A 58 9.76 2.21 -0.04
C ASN A 58 11.27 1.99 -0.11
N LYS A 59 11.68 0.96 -0.82
CA LYS A 59 13.10 0.61 -0.99
C LYS A 59 13.33 -0.23 -2.24
N ALA A 60 14.57 -0.25 -2.71
CA ALA A 60 14.96 -0.90 -3.96
C ALA A 60 14.74 -2.43 -3.96
N SER A 61 14.71 -3.06 -2.78
CA SER A 61 14.50 -4.51 -2.65
C SER A 61 13.02 -4.92 -2.63
N ALA A 62 12.09 -3.97 -2.66
CA ALA A 62 10.67 -4.28 -2.63
C ALA A 62 10.23 -4.94 -3.95
N ASN A 63 9.37 -5.96 -3.83
CA ASN A 63 8.82 -6.67 -4.99
C ASN A 63 7.29 -6.56 -5.08
N LYS A 64 6.71 -5.69 -4.28
CA LYS A 64 5.26 -5.40 -4.25
C LYS A 64 5.07 -3.90 -4.18
N CYS A 65 3.95 -3.41 -4.71
CA CYS A 65 3.48 -2.07 -4.43
C CYS A 65 1.96 -1.99 -4.58
N MET A 66 1.38 -1.04 -3.87
CA MET A 66 -0.04 -0.75 -3.88
C MET A 66 -0.25 0.72 -4.15
N HIS A 67 -1.45 1.09 -4.56
CA HIS A 67 -1.79 2.51 -4.75
C HIS A 67 -1.98 3.22 -3.41
N ALA A 68 -2.52 2.53 -2.41
CA ALA A 68 -2.78 3.13 -1.10
C ALA A 68 -2.82 2.07 0.01
N PHE A 69 -2.63 2.56 1.24
CA PHE A 69 -2.77 1.78 2.47
C PHE A 69 -3.71 2.50 3.42
N ILE A 70 -4.56 1.74 4.10
CA ILE A 70 -5.43 2.23 5.17
C ILE A 70 -4.99 1.55 6.47
N GLY A 71 -4.61 2.32 7.47
CA GLY A 71 -4.12 1.74 8.72
C GLY A 71 -3.87 2.81 9.79
N LYS A 72 -3.14 2.42 10.83
CA LYS A 72 -2.87 3.29 11.98
C LYS A 72 -1.59 4.08 11.81
N ALA A 73 -1.66 5.37 12.16
CA ALA A 73 -0.49 6.20 12.37
C ALA A 73 0.15 5.90 13.73
N ALA A 74 1.28 6.57 14.05
CA ALA A 74 2.00 6.35 15.30
C ALA A 74 1.14 6.59 16.54
N ASP A 75 0.20 7.55 16.47
CA ASP A 75 -0.71 7.87 17.57
C ASP A 75 -1.93 6.97 17.67
N GLY A 76 -2.03 5.95 16.80
CA GLY A 76 -3.16 5.02 16.76
C GLY A 76 -4.37 5.50 15.96
N SER A 77 -4.34 6.72 15.42
CA SER A 77 -5.43 7.22 14.56
C SER A 77 -5.38 6.56 13.19
N MET A 78 -6.55 6.37 12.56
CA MET A 78 -6.65 5.80 11.21
C MET A 78 -6.30 6.86 10.16
N LYS A 79 -5.45 6.46 9.21
CA LYS A 79 -5.03 7.31 8.09
C LYS A 79 -5.07 6.52 6.80
N ILE A 80 -5.15 7.27 5.68
CA ILE A 80 -5.00 6.71 4.33
C ILE A 80 -3.76 7.33 3.71
N TYR A 81 -2.82 6.48 3.28
CA TYR A 81 -1.62 6.92 2.57
C TYR A 81 -1.67 6.46 1.12
N GLN A 82 -1.59 7.39 0.20
CA GLN A 82 -1.44 7.08 -1.23
C GLN A 82 0.05 6.92 -1.53
N THR A 83 0.45 5.73 -1.95
CA THR A 83 1.86 5.37 -2.14
C THR A 83 2.28 5.26 -3.60
N LEU A 84 1.34 5.35 -4.53
CA LEU A 84 1.57 5.28 -5.96
C LEU A 84 0.56 6.17 -6.68
N PRO A 85 0.93 6.91 -7.75
CA PRO A 85 -0.05 7.62 -8.55
C PRO A 85 -1.15 6.68 -9.04
N TRP A 86 -2.41 7.17 -9.05
CA TRP A 86 -3.56 6.32 -9.38
C TRP A 86 -3.49 5.70 -10.77
N ASP A 87 -2.81 6.35 -11.71
CA ASP A 87 -2.66 5.87 -13.08
C ASP A 87 -1.38 5.06 -13.32
N TYR A 88 -0.61 4.74 -12.26
CA TYR A 88 0.53 3.84 -12.34
C TYR A 88 0.08 2.40 -12.17
N ARG A 89 0.75 1.49 -12.90
CA ARG A 89 0.55 0.05 -12.71
C ARG A 89 1.19 -0.38 -11.39
N CYS A 90 0.41 -0.99 -10.50
CA CYS A 90 0.96 -1.56 -9.27
C CYS A 90 1.32 -3.03 -9.44
N TRP A 91 1.97 -3.62 -8.43
CA TRP A 91 2.39 -5.01 -8.39
C TRP A 91 1.76 -5.74 -7.19
N GLY A 92 0.42 -5.72 -7.13
CA GLY A 92 -0.32 -6.25 -5.99
C GLY A 92 -0.86 -7.66 -6.18
N VAL A 93 -1.01 -8.13 -7.43
CA VAL A 93 -1.59 -9.43 -7.75
C VAL A 93 -0.76 -10.13 -8.81
N GLY A 94 -0.92 -11.45 -8.87
CA GLY A 94 -0.34 -12.25 -9.95
C GLY A 94 -1.17 -12.19 -11.23
N SER A 95 -0.68 -12.89 -12.27
CA SER A 95 -1.38 -13.03 -13.55
C SER A 95 -2.25 -14.29 -13.55
N GLY A 96 -3.43 -14.18 -14.16
CA GLY A 96 -4.32 -15.31 -14.41
C GLY A 96 -4.51 -15.52 -15.91
N LYS A 97 -5.47 -16.40 -16.30
CA LYS A 97 -5.76 -16.72 -17.70
C LYS A 97 -6.16 -15.50 -18.52
N LYS A 98 -6.79 -14.51 -17.90
CA LYS A 98 -7.26 -13.27 -18.55
C LYS A 98 -6.32 -12.09 -18.34
N GLY A 99 -5.09 -12.33 -17.88
CA GLY A 99 -4.14 -11.31 -17.55
C GLY A 99 -4.10 -10.99 -16.06
N SER A 100 -3.65 -9.79 -15.72
CA SER A 100 -3.48 -9.36 -14.33
C SER A 100 -4.30 -8.11 -14.03
N TYR A 101 -4.92 -8.07 -12.86
CA TYR A 101 -5.55 -6.85 -12.35
C TYR A 101 -4.56 -5.71 -12.13
N ASN A 102 -3.25 -5.99 -12.05
CA ASN A 102 -2.23 -4.94 -12.03
C ASN A 102 -2.34 -4.01 -13.24
N ALA A 103 -2.74 -4.54 -14.40
CA ALA A 103 -2.82 -3.78 -15.64
C ALA A 103 -4.09 -2.91 -15.74
N THR A 104 -5.07 -3.09 -14.87
CA THR A 104 -6.40 -2.47 -15.04
C THR A 104 -7.00 -1.86 -13.78
N HIS A 105 -6.48 -2.18 -12.59
CA HIS A 105 -7.16 -1.84 -11.35
C HIS A 105 -6.28 -1.02 -10.40
N ILE A 106 -6.93 -0.06 -9.73
CA ILE A 106 -6.39 0.56 -8.52
C ILE A 106 -6.46 -0.49 -7.41
N GLN A 107 -5.39 -0.61 -6.62
CA GLN A 107 -5.30 -1.59 -5.55
C GLN A 107 -4.88 -0.91 -4.26
N PHE A 108 -5.56 -1.24 -3.16
CA PHE A 108 -5.17 -0.76 -1.86
C PHE A 108 -5.23 -1.89 -0.83
N GLU A 109 -4.48 -1.72 0.26
CA GLU A 109 -4.44 -2.67 1.36
C GLU A 109 -4.99 -2.07 2.65
N ILE A 110 -5.76 -2.88 3.37
CA ILE A 110 -6.16 -2.59 4.75
C ILE A 110 -5.17 -3.30 5.66
N CYS A 111 -4.51 -2.52 6.54
CA CYS A 111 -3.50 -3.07 7.46
C CYS A 111 -4.18 -3.94 8.51
N GLU A 112 -3.86 -5.22 8.54
CA GLU A 112 -4.48 -6.23 9.39
C GLU A 112 -4.02 -6.07 10.84
N ASP A 113 -4.97 -6.14 11.80
CA ASP A 113 -4.69 -5.93 13.22
C ASP A 113 -5.12 -7.08 14.13
N GLY A 114 -5.45 -8.24 13.57
CA GLY A 114 -5.85 -9.42 14.34
C GLY A 114 -7.26 -9.41 14.89
N LEU A 115 -8.06 -8.39 14.53
CA LEU A 115 -9.47 -8.31 14.91
C LEU A 115 -10.31 -9.31 14.12
N THR A 116 -11.56 -9.55 14.58
CA THR A 116 -12.53 -10.30 13.78
C THR A 116 -12.84 -9.55 12.49
N ASP A 117 -13.27 -10.26 11.45
CA ASP A 117 -13.60 -9.65 10.16
C ASP A 117 -14.56 -8.47 10.30
N ALA A 118 -15.59 -8.60 11.13
CA ALA A 118 -16.57 -7.55 11.36
C ALA A 118 -15.96 -6.29 12.01
N ALA A 119 -15.02 -6.47 12.94
CA ALA A 119 -14.34 -5.35 13.59
C ALA A 119 -13.25 -4.75 12.71
N TYR A 120 -12.62 -5.57 11.84
CA TYR A 120 -11.56 -5.15 10.93
C TYR A 120 -12.11 -4.28 9.80
N TYR A 121 -13.18 -4.71 9.16
CA TYR A 121 -13.80 -4.00 8.04
C TYR A 121 -14.87 -3.03 8.52
#